data_994413c08817f9e20ad45d29673b9306
#
_entry.id   994413c08817f9e20ad45d29673b9306
#
_cell.length_a   1.000
_cell.length_b   1.000
_cell.length_c   1.000
_cell.angle_alpha   90.00
_cell.angle_beta   90.00
_cell.angle_gamma   90.00
#
_symmetry.space_group_name_H-M   'P 1'
#
loop_
_entity.id
_entity.type
_entity.pdbx_description
1 polymer ?
#
loop_
_entity_poly.entity_id
_entity_poly.type
_entity_poly.pdbx_seq_one_letter_code
_entity_poly.pdbx_strand_id
1 'polypeptide(L)'
;MEKIDSFTVYHTKLMRGMYISRIDANVVTYDIRTRRPNVEEVMETGAIHTLEHLFATFVRNSQFKDNIIYFGPMGCRTGFYFLTTGITHADALKLTQDALDFIASFEGDVPGVSAIECGNYRDHDLDGAKKEAADQAEVLKSWTTADMIY
;
A
#
# COMPACT_ATOMS: atom_id res chain seq x y z
N MET A 1 -0.54 19.50 -22.82
CA MET A 1 -1.13 18.43 -21.99
C MET A 1 -1.06 18.86 -20.54
N GLU A 2 -2.16 18.81 -19.83
CA GLU A 2 -2.19 19.18 -18.41
C GLU A 2 -1.56 18.07 -17.56
N LYS A 3 -0.92 18.48 -16.44
CA LYS A 3 -0.35 17.50 -15.50
C LYS A 3 -1.45 16.82 -14.71
N ILE A 4 -1.33 15.52 -14.52
CA ILE A 4 -2.19 14.78 -13.61
C ILE A 4 -1.81 15.06 -12.15
N ASP A 5 -2.74 14.87 -11.22
CA ASP A 5 -2.57 15.24 -9.81
C ASP A 5 -1.33 14.61 -9.16
N SER A 6 -1.05 13.35 -9.48
CA SER A 6 0.13 12.66 -8.94
C SER A 6 1.47 13.32 -9.32
N PHE A 7 1.51 14.11 -10.39
CA PHE A 7 2.72 14.83 -10.81
C PHE A 7 2.83 16.22 -10.17
N THR A 8 1.80 16.68 -9.46
CA THR A 8 1.81 17.98 -8.77
C THR A 8 2.32 17.89 -7.33
N VAL A 9 2.45 16.71 -6.78
CA VAL A 9 3.04 16.49 -5.46
C VAL A 9 4.56 16.68 -5.53
N TYR A 10 5.13 17.39 -4.55
CA TYR A 10 6.58 17.62 -4.48
C TYR A 10 7.31 16.36 -3.99
N HIS A 11 7.63 15.45 -4.90
CA HIS A 11 8.30 14.19 -4.60
C HIS A 11 9.64 14.35 -3.89
N THR A 12 10.32 15.49 -4.10
CA THR A 12 11.58 15.80 -3.41
C THR A 12 11.42 16.10 -1.92
N LYS A 13 10.19 16.34 -1.45
CA LYS A 13 9.88 16.65 -0.05
C LYS A 13 9.01 15.56 0.60
N LEU A 14 8.52 14.62 -0.18
CA LEU A 14 7.59 13.60 0.27
C LEU A 14 8.28 12.60 1.19
N MET A 15 7.73 12.42 2.39
CA MET A 15 8.23 11.49 3.40
C MET A 15 7.43 10.19 3.35
N ARG A 16 7.97 9.12 3.95
CA ARG A 16 7.23 7.88 4.18
C ARG A 16 5.97 8.18 5.00
N GLY A 17 4.88 7.53 4.70
CA GLY A 17 3.62 7.75 5.41
C GLY A 17 2.43 7.19 4.66
N MET A 18 1.25 7.71 5.01
CA MET A 18 0.00 7.44 4.31
C MET A 18 -0.75 8.75 4.13
N TYR A 19 -1.08 9.07 2.89
CA TYR A 19 -1.66 10.37 2.52
C TYR A 19 -2.95 10.19 1.73
N ILE A 20 -3.85 11.16 1.85
CA ILE A 20 -5.01 11.28 0.97
C ILE A 20 -4.50 11.90 -0.33
N SER A 21 -4.43 11.08 -1.39
CA SER A 21 -3.93 11.53 -2.68
C SER A 21 -4.97 12.33 -3.44
N ARG A 22 -6.16 11.75 -3.61
CA ARG A 22 -7.27 12.41 -4.30
C ARG A 22 -8.59 11.73 -3.96
N ILE A 23 -9.68 12.45 -4.24
CA ILE A 23 -11.04 11.95 -4.11
C ILE A 23 -11.74 12.15 -5.44
N ASP A 24 -12.23 11.07 -6.04
CA ASP A 24 -12.99 11.07 -7.28
C ASP A 24 -14.39 10.54 -7.00
N ALA A 25 -15.40 11.41 -7.07
CA ALA A 25 -16.74 11.10 -6.62
C ALA A 25 -16.72 10.61 -5.16
N ASN A 26 -17.03 9.33 -4.91
CA ASN A 26 -16.98 8.73 -3.59
C ASN A 26 -15.80 7.76 -3.40
N VAL A 27 -14.86 7.73 -4.34
CA VAL A 27 -13.66 6.89 -4.26
C VAL A 27 -12.49 7.71 -3.73
N VAL A 28 -11.87 7.23 -2.64
CA VAL A 28 -10.67 7.85 -2.06
C VAL A 28 -9.46 7.04 -2.46
N THR A 29 -8.44 7.72 -3.01
CA THR A 29 -7.13 7.14 -3.29
C THR A 29 -6.17 7.55 -2.19
N TYR A 30 -5.62 6.57 -1.48
CA TYR A 30 -4.56 6.79 -0.49
C TYR A 30 -3.20 6.45 -1.10
N ASP A 31 -2.22 7.30 -0.82
CA ASP A 31 -0.81 7.12 -1.16
C ASP A 31 -0.12 6.53 0.07
N ILE A 32 0.22 5.25 0.00
CA ILE A 32 1.00 4.58 1.04
C ILE A 32 2.45 4.62 0.61
N ARG A 33 3.19 5.61 1.13
CA ARG A 33 4.55 5.89 0.70
C ARG A 33 5.54 5.15 1.60
N THR A 34 6.27 4.21 1.00
CA THR A 34 7.20 3.31 1.71
C THR A 34 8.67 3.69 1.55
N ARG A 35 8.95 4.64 0.66
CA ARG A 35 10.30 5.19 0.44
C ARG A 35 10.22 6.71 0.28
N ARG A 36 11.26 7.40 0.69
CA ARG A 36 11.47 8.80 0.31
C ARG A 36 11.89 8.83 -1.17
N PRO A 37 11.03 9.35 -2.07
CA PRO A 37 11.33 9.31 -3.51
C PRO A 37 12.63 10.03 -3.85
N ASN A 38 13.43 9.43 -4.72
CA ASN A 38 14.71 9.96 -5.20
C ASN A 38 15.81 10.11 -4.13
N VAL A 39 15.58 9.62 -2.91
CA VAL A 39 16.55 9.65 -1.80
C VAL A 39 16.93 8.23 -1.38
N GLU A 40 15.93 7.37 -1.20
CA GLU A 40 16.14 5.98 -0.78
C GLU A 40 16.12 5.04 -1.98
N GLU A 41 16.79 3.89 -1.84
CA GLU A 41 16.66 2.82 -2.82
C GLU A 41 15.20 2.35 -2.89
N VAL A 42 14.75 2.02 -4.10
CA VAL A 42 13.39 1.53 -4.32
C VAL A 42 13.23 0.10 -3.80
N MET A 43 11.97 -0.31 -3.58
CA MET A 43 11.66 -1.69 -3.16
C MET A 43 12.00 -2.70 -4.27
N GLU A 44 12.39 -3.91 -3.87
CA GLU A 44 12.56 -5.02 -4.80
C GLU A 44 11.21 -5.51 -5.33
N THR A 45 11.17 -5.93 -6.59
CA THR A 45 9.93 -6.30 -7.26
C THR A 45 9.24 -7.50 -6.63
N GLY A 46 9.99 -8.49 -6.19
CA GLY A 46 9.42 -9.68 -5.53
C GLY A 46 8.76 -9.34 -4.19
N ALA A 47 9.37 -8.45 -3.42
CA ALA A 47 8.80 -7.95 -2.16
C ALA A 47 7.52 -7.17 -2.39
N ILE A 48 7.52 -6.28 -3.39
CA ILE A 48 6.33 -5.52 -3.80
C ILE A 48 5.18 -6.46 -4.16
N HIS A 49 5.45 -7.45 -4.99
CA HIS A 49 4.43 -8.36 -5.51
C HIS A 49 3.82 -9.21 -4.40
N THR A 50 4.63 -9.74 -3.51
CA THR A 50 4.14 -10.52 -2.37
C THR A 50 3.34 -9.65 -1.39
N LEU A 51 3.82 -8.44 -1.10
CA LEU A 51 3.09 -7.51 -0.24
C LEU A 51 1.73 -7.15 -0.84
N GLU A 52 1.67 -6.92 -2.15
CA GLU A 52 0.41 -6.67 -2.86
C GLU A 52 -0.59 -7.81 -2.66
N HIS A 53 -0.18 -9.06 -2.89
CA HIS A 53 -1.05 -10.23 -2.72
C HIS A 53 -1.58 -10.35 -1.30
N LEU A 54 -0.71 -10.21 -0.31
CA LEU A 54 -1.09 -10.34 1.10
C LEU A 54 -1.98 -9.19 1.58
N PHE A 55 -1.66 -7.97 1.20
CA PHE A 55 -2.46 -6.80 1.55
C PHE A 55 -3.86 -6.88 0.92
N ALA A 56 -3.92 -7.13 -0.38
CA ALA A 56 -5.19 -7.23 -1.09
C ALA A 56 -6.07 -8.36 -0.51
N THR A 57 -5.48 -9.50 -0.19
CA THR A 57 -6.20 -10.63 0.42
C THR A 57 -6.71 -10.26 1.80
N PHE A 58 -5.90 -9.62 2.63
CA PHE A 58 -6.29 -9.21 3.98
C PHE A 58 -7.47 -8.25 3.95
N VAL A 59 -7.39 -7.16 3.19
CA VAL A 59 -8.44 -6.13 3.20
C VAL A 59 -9.76 -6.64 2.59
N ARG A 60 -9.68 -7.52 1.60
CA ARG A 60 -10.87 -8.14 0.98
C ARG A 60 -11.48 -9.26 1.84
N ASN A 61 -10.84 -9.65 2.92
CA ASN A 61 -11.38 -10.56 3.94
C ASN A 61 -11.73 -9.83 5.25
N SER A 62 -11.64 -8.51 5.27
CA SER A 62 -11.99 -7.68 6.42
C SER A 62 -13.48 -7.34 6.46
N GLN A 63 -13.91 -6.69 7.54
CA GLN A 63 -15.28 -6.16 7.64
C GLN A 63 -15.57 -5.09 6.56
N PHE A 64 -14.55 -4.52 5.92
CA PHE A 64 -14.68 -3.51 4.87
C PHE A 64 -14.54 -4.07 3.45
N LYS A 65 -14.69 -5.38 3.27
CA LYS A 65 -14.48 -6.04 1.97
C LYS A 65 -15.25 -5.39 0.81
N ASP A 66 -16.49 -4.94 1.07
CA ASP A 66 -17.34 -4.32 0.05
C ASP A 66 -16.97 -2.85 -0.25
N ASN A 67 -16.06 -2.30 0.53
CA ASN A 67 -15.57 -0.93 0.41
C ASN A 67 -14.20 -0.84 -0.28
N ILE A 68 -13.60 -1.96 -0.60
CA ILE A 68 -12.28 -2.03 -1.23
C ILE A 68 -12.42 -1.97 -2.73
N ILE A 69 -11.76 -1.01 -3.36
CA ILE A 69 -11.75 -0.85 -4.82
C ILE A 69 -10.49 -1.48 -5.42
N TYR A 70 -9.31 -1.13 -4.88
CA TYR A 70 -8.04 -1.59 -5.46
C TYR A 70 -6.89 -1.36 -4.48
N PHE A 71 -5.89 -2.21 -4.55
CA PHE A 71 -4.58 -2.00 -3.95
C PHE A 71 -3.51 -2.45 -4.94
N GLY A 72 -2.52 -1.61 -5.20
CA GLY A 72 -1.44 -1.97 -6.12
C GLY A 72 -0.25 -1.04 -6.03
N PRO A 73 0.92 -1.49 -6.52
CA PRO A 73 2.15 -0.73 -6.45
C PRO A 73 2.20 0.40 -7.46
N MET A 74 2.97 1.43 -7.12
CA MET A 74 3.34 2.49 -8.05
C MET A 74 4.50 2.03 -8.92
N GLY A 75 4.52 2.45 -10.18
CA GLY A 75 5.60 2.11 -11.12
C GLY A 75 6.98 2.58 -10.69
N CYS A 76 7.07 3.64 -9.88
CA CYS A 76 8.33 4.14 -9.31
C CYS A 76 8.91 3.25 -8.20
N ARG A 77 8.15 2.27 -7.71
CA ARG A 77 8.56 1.34 -6.65
C ARG A 77 8.87 2.01 -5.30
N THR A 78 8.20 3.14 -5.02
CA THR A 78 8.36 3.88 -3.76
C THR A 78 7.09 3.89 -2.90
N GLY A 79 6.03 3.23 -3.34
CA GLY A 79 4.79 3.16 -2.61
C GLY A 79 3.70 2.37 -3.32
N PHE A 80 2.52 2.42 -2.71
CA PHE A 80 1.32 1.74 -3.19
C PHE A 80 0.15 2.71 -3.20
N TYR A 81 -0.82 2.47 -4.09
CA TYR A 81 -2.12 3.11 -4.02
C TYR A 81 -3.16 2.16 -3.41
N PHE A 82 -3.93 2.69 -2.47
CA PHE A 82 -5.05 2.00 -1.85
C PHE A 82 -6.33 2.81 -2.10
N LEU A 83 -7.29 2.22 -2.79
CA LEU A 83 -8.53 2.87 -3.18
C LEU A 83 -9.69 2.24 -2.42
N THR A 84 -10.50 3.10 -1.79
CA THR A 84 -11.68 2.70 -1.01
C THR A 84 -12.87 3.58 -1.33
N THR A 85 -14.06 3.11 -0.94
CA THR A 85 -15.29 3.90 -0.99
C THR A 85 -16.14 3.63 0.26
N GLY A 86 -16.81 4.66 0.77
CA GLY A 86 -17.78 4.50 1.85
C GLY A 86 -17.21 4.20 3.23
N ILE A 87 -15.92 4.40 3.46
CA ILE A 87 -15.30 4.29 4.79
C ILE A 87 -14.60 5.60 5.16
N THR A 88 -14.40 5.83 6.45
CA THR A 88 -13.69 7.02 6.95
C THR A 88 -12.19 6.90 6.71
N HIS A 89 -11.49 8.03 6.71
CA HIS A 89 -10.02 8.03 6.64
C HIS A 89 -9.41 7.31 7.85
N ALA A 90 -10.02 7.44 9.03
CA ALA A 90 -9.58 6.73 10.23
C ALA A 90 -9.69 5.21 10.06
N ASP A 91 -10.79 4.72 9.48
CA ASP A 91 -10.98 3.29 9.20
C ASP A 91 -9.99 2.79 8.16
N ALA A 92 -9.76 3.56 7.10
CA ALA A 92 -8.77 3.20 6.07
C ALA A 92 -7.35 3.13 6.63
N LEU A 93 -7.00 4.07 7.52
CA LEU A 93 -5.71 4.06 8.21
C LEU A 93 -5.57 2.85 9.13
N LYS A 94 -6.57 2.57 9.95
CA LYS A 94 -6.56 1.42 10.86
C LYS A 94 -6.48 0.11 10.10
N LEU A 95 -7.24 -0.03 9.02
CA LEU A 95 -7.21 -1.21 8.16
C LEU A 95 -5.82 -1.40 7.53
N THR A 96 -5.18 -0.32 7.12
CA THR A 96 -3.80 -0.36 6.58
C THR A 96 -2.80 -0.79 7.65
N GLN A 97 -2.89 -0.22 8.85
CA GLN A 97 -2.04 -0.61 9.98
C GLN A 97 -2.20 -2.10 10.30
N ASP A 98 -3.44 -2.58 10.38
CA ASP A 98 -3.72 -3.99 10.67
C ASP A 98 -3.20 -4.92 9.55
N ALA A 99 -3.35 -4.52 8.29
CA ALA A 99 -2.83 -5.29 7.16
C ALA A 99 -1.31 -5.40 7.20
N LEU A 100 -0.61 -4.31 7.49
CA LEU A 100 0.85 -4.30 7.60
C LEU A 100 1.34 -5.16 8.76
N ASP A 101 0.68 -5.12 9.90
CA ASP A 101 1.00 -5.97 11.05
C ASP A 101 0.79 -7.44 10.72
N PHE A 102 -0.30 -7.76 10.02
CA PHE A 102 -0.58 -9.11 9.53
C PHE A 102 0.53 -9.62 8.60
N ILE A 103 0.96 -8.81 7.65
CA ILE A 103 2.01 -9.19 6.70
C ILE A 103 3.34 -9.37 7.40
N ALA A 104 3.70 -8.46 8.31
CA ALA A 104 4.97 -8.51 9.04
C ALA A 104 5.14 -9.81 9.84
N SER A 105 4.04 -10.39 10.32
CA SER A 105 4.03 -11.63 11.10
C SER A 105 3.51 -12.85 10.32
N PHE A 106 3.31 -12.71 9.00
CA PHE A 106 2.71 -13.77 8.19
C PHE A 106 3.59 -15.02 8.14
N GLU A 107 2.94 -16.17 8.37
CA GLU A 107 3.53 -17.50 8.22
C GLU A 107 2.63 -18.32 7.31
N GLY A 108 3.20 -19.09 6.42
CA GLY A 108 2.47 -19.97 5.51
C GLY A 108 2.63 -19.63 4.05
N ASP A 109 1.73 -20.16 3.23
CA ASP A 109 1.77 -20.00 1.79
C ASP A 109 1.13 -18.66 1.37
N VAL A 110 1.83 -17.91 0.54
CA VAL A 110 1.30 -16.66 -0.05
C VAL A 110 0.14 -17.02 -1.00
N PRO A 111 -1.02 -16.38 -0.86
CA PRO A 111 -2.16 -16.65 -1.75
C PRO A 111 -1.88 -16.21 -3.18
N GLY A 112 -2.40 -16.98 -4.14
CA GLY A 112 -2.38 -16.59 -5.55
C GLY A 112 -1.02 -16.71 -6.25
N VAL A 113 -0.11 -17.55 -5.77
CA VAL A 113 1.26 -17.68 -6.33
C VAL A 113 1.43 -18.88 -7.26
N SER A 114 0.39 -19.28 -7.94
CA SER A 114 0.48 -20.31 -8.98
C SER A 114 0.38 -19.71 -10.38
N ALA A 115 0.85 -20.46 -11.38
CA ALA A 115 0.80 -20.04 -12.78
C ALA A 115 -0.63 -19.77 -13.29
N ILE A 116 -1.63 -20.42 -12.68
CA ILE A 116 -3.04 -20.22 -13.04
C ILE A 116 -3.57 -18.91 -12.45
N GLU A 117 -3.11 -18.52 -11.25
CA GLU A 117 -3.65 -17.42 -10.48
C GLU A 117 -2.93 -16.10 -10.70
N CYS A 118 -1.68 -16.14 -11.15
CA CYS A 118 -0.79 -14.99 -11.21
C CYS A 118 -0.04 -14.91 -12.53
N GLY A 119 0.04 -13.73 -13.12
CA GLY A 119 0.74 -13.50 -14.37
C GLY A 119 2.27 -13.63 -14.29
N ASN A 120 2.84 -13.55 -13.08
CA ASN A 120 4.28 -13.71 -12.85
C ASN A 120 4.52 -14.36 -11.47
N TYR A 121 4.06 -15.59 -11.31
CA TYR A 121 4.06 -16.29 -10.02
C TYR A 121 5.47 -16.58 -9.47
N ARG A 122 6.51 -16.45 -10.27
CA ARG A 122 7.91 -16.68 -9.85
C ARG A 122 8.57 -15.48 -9.21
N ASP A 123 8.02 -14.28 -9.40
CA ASP A 123 8.58 -13.05 -8.85
C ASP A 123 7.91 -12.71 -7.50
N HIS A 124 8.20 -13.53 -6.50
CA HIS A 124 7.71 -13.36 -5.13
C HIS A 124 8.85 -13.48 -4.12
N ASP A 125 8.75 -12.69 -3.03
CA ASP A 125 9.70 -12.69 -1.92
C ASP A 125 8.94 -12.40 -0.63
N LEU A 126 8.63 -13.46 0.11
CA LEU A 126 7.89 -13.32 1.37
C LEU A 126 8.72 -12.61 2.44
N ASP A 127 9.99 -12.96 2.58
CA ASP A 127 10.86 -12.33 3.59
C ASP A 127 11.02 -10.83 3.32
N GLY A 128 11.20 -10.46 2.06
CA GLY A 128 11.24 -9.05 1.64
C GLY A 128 9.92 -8.32 1.91
N ALA A 129 8.79 -8.94 1.61
CA ALA A 129 7.47 -8.36 1.87
C ALA A 129 7.23 -8.16 3.38
N LYS A 130 7.60 -9.13 4.21
CA LYS A 130 7.49 -9.03 5.68
C LYS A 130 8.33 -7.87 6.21
N LYS A 131 9.54 -7.71 5.70
CA LYS A 131 10.42 -6.60 6.09
C LYS A 131 9.84 -5.24 5.68
N GLU A 132 9.37 -5.12 4.45
CA GLU A 132 8.72 -3.88 3.98
C GLU A 132 7.49 -3.53 4.82
N ALA A 133 6.67 -4.52 5.14
CA ALA A 133 5.49 -4.33 5.97
C ALA A 133 5.85 -3.91 7.40
N ALA A 134 6.85 -4.54 8.01
CA ALA A 134 7.31 -4.18 9.34
C ALA A 134 7.86 -2.75 9.39
N ASP A 135 8.67 -2.36 8.41
CA ASP A 135 9.23 -1.01 8.32
C ASP A 135 8.11 0.03 8.17
N GLN A 136 7.13 -0.22 7.31
CA GLN A 136 6.02 0.71 7.11
C GLN A 136 5.05 0.73 8.29
N ALA A 137 4.83 -0.40 8.96
CA ALA A 137 4.03 -0.47 10.19
C ALA A 137 4.63 0.44 11.27
N GLU A 138 5.94 0.46 11.40
CA GLU A 138 6.63 1.35 12.35
C GLU A 138 6.41 2.83 11.99
N VAL A 139 6.47 3.18 10.72
CA VAL A 139 6.19 4.55 10.25
C VAL A 139 4.77 4.97 10.62
N LEU A 140 3.78 4.09 10.42
CA LEU A 140 2.37 4.40 10.64
C LEU A 140 1.89 4.18 12.07
N LYS A 141 2.72 3.67 12.96
CA LYS A 141 2.34 3.30 14.32
C LYS A 141 1.66 4.43 15.11
N SER A 142 2.18 5.66 14.95
CA SER A 142 1.61 6.86 15.58
C SER A 142 0.94 7.80 14.58
N TRP A 143 0.70 7.35 13.35
CA TRP A 143 0.07 8.14 12.30
C TRP A 143 -1.39 8.42 12.65
N THR A 144 -1.84 9.63 12.37
CA THR A 144 -3.24 10.03 12.55
C THR A 144 -3.80 10.59 11.25
N THR A 145 -5.11 10.81 11.21
CA THR A 145 -5.74 11.41 10.01
C THR A 145 -5.24 12.82 9.75
N ALA A 146 -4.77 13.54 10.76
CA ALA A 146 -4.14 14.86 10.60
C ALA A 146 -2.83 14.80 9.82
N ASP A 147 -2.13 13.65 9.85
CA ASP A 147 -0.87 13.44 9.14
C ASP A 147 -1.07 13.09 7.66
N MET A 148 -2.30 12.82 7.23
CA MET A 148 -2.63 12.31 5.89
C MET A 148 -2.72 13.39 4.82
N ILE A 149 -2.27 14.59 5.08
CA ILE A 149 -2.25 15.72 4.15
C ILE A 149 -0.81 15.92 3.66
N TYR A 150 -0.65 16.05 2.33
CA TYR A 150 0.66 16.33 1.74
C TYR A 150 1.25 17.66 2.23
#